data_074960ee216e9bc109313cd6080101b2
#
_entry.id   074960ee216e9bc109313cd6080101b2
#
_cell.length_a   1.000
_cell.length_b   1.000
_cell.length_c   1.000
_cell.angle_alpha   90.00
_cell.angle_beta   90.00
_cell.angle_gamma   90.00
#
_symmetry.space_group_name_H-M   'P 1'
#
loop_
_entity.id
_entity.type
_entity.pdbx_description
1 polymer ?
#
loop_
_entity_poly.entity_id
_entity_poly.type
_entity_poly.pdbx_seq_one_letter_code
_entity_poly.pdbx_strand_id
1 'polypeptide(L)'
;MTGLYDLHTHTILSDGEMLPSELVRRMAVLGYTTVAITDHVDTSNAVSVVKTLLDVQESARLFGVRLLCGVEITHVPPSQIALVARQAREAGAEIVLVHGETTVEPVAPGTNHAACTCSDVNVLAHPGLITHEDARLAHENEIALEITSRGGHNRTNGHVARIARETSCQLVVDSDAHAPCDLLDRSSKQCVAEGAGLTAAETAGIMSLNIDQFLRS
;
A
#
# COMPACT_ATOMS: atom_id res chain seq x y z
N MET A 1 16.63 -7.58 -13.24
CA MET A 1 16.35 -8.10 -11.88
C MET A 1 15.22 -7.23 -11.33
N THR A 2 14.11 -7.82 -10.97
CA THR A 2 13.04 -7.12 -10.26
C THR A 2 13.59 -6.64 -8.91
N GLY A 3 13.55 -5.34 -8.66
CA GLY A 3 14.07 -4.74 -7.44
C GLY A 3 13.15 -4.99 -6.24
N LEU A 4 13.66 -4.74 -5.04
CA LEU A 4 12.83 -4.74 -3.84
C LEU A 4 11.91 -3.52 -3.88
N TYR A 5 10.66 -3.69 -3.49
CA TYR A 5 9.65 -2.63 -3.46
C TYR A 5 8.95 -2.56 -2.10
N ASP A 6 8.41 -1.39 -1.77
CA ASP A 6 7.43 -1.18 -0.70
C ASP A 6 6.39 -0.17 -1.21
N LEU A 7 5.12 -0.52 -1.16
CA LEU A 7 4.04 0.28 -1.71
C LEU A 7 3.23 1.02 -0.65
N HIS A 8 3.62 0.90 0.64
CA HIS A 8 2.87 1.47 1.74
C HIS A 8 3.82 1.98 2.84
N THR A 9 4.04 3.28 2.86
CA THR A 9 4.88 3.95 3.86
C THR A 9 4.37 5.35 4.17
N HIS A 10 4.65 5.83 5.40
CA HIS A 10 4.19 7.11 5.92
C HIS A 10 5.35 8.01 6.34
N THR A 11 5.12 9.31 6.25
CA THR A 11 6.09 10.34 6.59
C THR A 11 5.47 11.39 7.53
N ILE A 12 6.23 12.43 7.84
CA ILE A 12 5.72 13.58 8.61
C ILE A 12 4.61 14.38 7.89
N LEU A 13 4.26 14.01 6.66
CA LEU A 13 3.11 14.62 5.95
C LEU A 13 1.78 14.11 6.49
N SER A 14 1.79 13.00 7.24
CA SER A 14 0.68 12.50 8.05
C SER A 14 1.13 12.24 9.49
N ASP A 15 1.39 11.00 9.84
CA ASP A 15 1.68 10.55 11.19
C ASP A 15 2.98 9.71 11.31
N GLY A 16 3.76 9.67 10.25
CA GLY A 16 5.10 9.09 10.30
C GLY A 16 6.14 10.00 10.96
N GLU A 17 7.29 9.44 11.30
CA GLU A 17 8.38 10.14 12.00
C GLU A 17 9.46 10.66 11.05
N MET A 18 9.52 10.18 9.81
CA MET A 18 10.61 10.47 8.86
C MET A 18 10.22 11.58 7.87
N LEU A 19 11.17 12.43 7.51
CA LEU A 19 11.03 13.25 6.32
C LEU A 19 10.92 12.36 5.08
N PRO A 20 10.18 12.75 4.00
CA PRO A 20 10.12 11.96 2.77
C PRO A 20 11.49 11.57 2.20
N SER A 21 12.43 12.51 2.15
CA SER A 21 13.80 12.23 1.67
C SER A 21 14.60 11.31 2.60
N GLU A 22 14.36 11.37 3.91
CA GLU A 22 14.98 10.47 4.89
C GLU A 22 14.47 9.03 4.69
N LEU A 23 13.16 8.84 4.57
CA LEU A 23 12.55 7.54 4.29
C LEU A 23 13.17 6.93 3.03
N VAL A 24 13.16 7.66 1.92
CA VAL A 24 13.74 7.20 0.64
C VAL A 24 15.22 6.85 0.80
N ARG A 25 16.00 7.66 1.52
CA ARG A 25 17.43 7.39 1.73
C ARG A 25 17.64 6.09 2.54
N ARG A 26 16.84 5.86 3.58
CA ARG A 26 16.91 4.62 4.38
C ARG A 26 16.53 3.39 3.54
N MET A 27 15.47 3.50 2.75
CA MET A 27 15.04 2.43 1.85
C MET A 27 16.11 2.10 0.79
N ALA A 28 16.79 3.12 0.24
CA ALA A 28 17.94 2.91 -0.66
C ALA A 28 19.05 2.09 0.00
N VAL A 29 19.36 2.34 1.27
CA VAL A 29 20.37 1.57 2.04
C VAL A 29 19.95 0.12 2.23
N LEU A 30 18.64 -0.13 2.41
CA LEU A 30 18.06 -1.48 2.51
C LEU A 30 17.96 -2.21 1.15
N GLY A 31 18.33 -1.54 0.04
CA GLY A 31 18.35 -2.12 -1.30
C GLY A 31 17.01 -2.05 -2.05
N TYR A 32 16.10 -1.19 -1.61
CA TYR A 32 14.86 -0.92 -2.35
C TYR A 32 15.14 -0.13 -3.62
N THR A 33 14.45 -0.50 -4.69
CA THR A 33 14.51 0.19 -5.98
C THR A 33 13.23 0.97 -6.29
N THR A 34 12.14 0.60 -5.62
CA THR A 34 10.84 1.29 -5.74
C THR A 34 10.23 1.44 -4.36
N VAL A 35 9.79 2.64 -4.03
CA VAL A 35 9.12 2.96 -2.77
C VAL A 35 7.94 3.86 -3.07
N ALA A 36 6.77 3.55 -2.53
CA ALA A 36 5.66 4.48 -2.49
C ALA A 36 5.62 5.20 -1.14
N ILE A 37 5.43 6.50 -1.15
CA ILE A 37 5.03 7.27 0.02
C ILE A 37 3.54 7.51 -0.12
N THR A 38 2.78 7.04 0.86
CA THR A 38 1.31 6.96 0.82
C THR A 38 0.71 7.51 2.10
N ASP A 39 1.14 8.72 2.48
CA ASP A 39 0.66 9.40 3.67
C ASP A 39 -0.87 9.42 3.74
N HIS A 40 -1.42 9.40 4.95
CA HIS A 40 -2.85 9.44 5.20
C HIS A 40 -3.49 10.72 4.66
N VAL A 41 -4.58 10.53 3.91
CA VAL A 41 -5.34 11.64 3.34
C VAL A 41 -6.85 11.46 3.49
N ASP A 42 -7.51 12.60 3.48
CA ASP A 42 -8.96 12.72 3.32
C ASP A 42 -9.31 13.82 2.29
N THR A 43 -10.54 14.32 2.32
CA THR A 43 -11.00 15.39 1.41
C THR A 43 -10.26 16.72 1.60
N SER A 44 -9.55 16.92 2.71
CA SER A 44 -8.92 18.20 3.05
C SER A 44 -7.48 18.33 2.53
N ASN A 45 -6.75 17.21 2.38
CA ASN A 45 -5.30 17.25 2.16
C ASN A 45 -4.79 16.43 0.95
N ALA A 46 -5.61 15.59 0.31
CA ALA A 46 -5.17 14.66 -0.75
C ALA A 46 -4.34 15.36 -1.86
N VAL A 47 -4.83 16.47 -2.38
CA VAL A 47 -4.16 17.22 -3.44
C VAL A 47 -2.83 17.84 -2.97
N SER A 48 -2.77 18.35 -1.74
CA SER A 48 -1.56 19.00 -1.21
C SER A 48 -0.45 17.99 -0.90
N VAL A 49 -0.79 16.83 -0.36
CA VAL A 49 0.16 15.75 -0.08
C VAL A 49 0.80 15.26 -1.39
N VAL A 50 0.00 14.93 -2.41
CA VAL A 50 0.52 14.49 -3.71
C VAL A 50 1.48 15.54 -4.30
N LYS A 51 1.09 16.81 -4.33
CA LYS A 51 1.95 17.88 -4.87
C LYS A 51 3.27 18.02 -4.11
N THR A 52 3.23 17.88 -2.78
CA THR A 52 4.45 17.91 -1.96
C THR A 52 5.38 16.74 -2.27
N LEU A 53 4.83 15.53 -2.48
CA LEU A 53 5.62 14.35 -2.81
C LEU A 53 6.27 14.43 -4.20
N LEU A 54 5.60 15.04 -5.18
CA LEU A 54 6.16 15.27 -6.52
C LEU A 54 7.47 16.08 -6.47
N ASP A 55 7.60 17.04 -5.54
CA ASP A 55 8.82 17.81 -5.35
C ASP A 55 10.00 16.96 -4.81
N VAL A 56 9.72 15.77 -4.25
CA VAL A 56 10.74 14.86 -3.69
C VAL A 56 11.28 13.86 -4.73
N GLN A 57 10.58 13.65 -5.85
CA GLN A 57 10.92 12.59 -6.83
C GLN A 57 12.35 12.72 -7.37
N GLU A 58 12.82 13.94 -7.65
CA GLU A 58 14.18 14.14 -8.14
C GLU A 58 15.23 13.73 -7.09
N SER A 59 14.99 14.03 -5.81
CA SER A 59 15.87 13.60 -4.72
C SER A 59 15.91 12.07 -4.59
N ALA A 60 14.77 11.41 -4.75
CA ALA A 60 14.67 9.95 -4.75
C ALA A 60 15.46 9.34 -5.92
N ARG A 61 15.32 9.90 -7.13
CA ARG A 61 16.05 9.46 -8.32
C ARG A 61 17.56 9.56 -8.13
N LEU A 62 18.05 10.61 -7.47
CA LEU A 62 19.48 10.78 -7.16
C LEU A 62 19.98 9.74 -6.13
N PHE A 63 19.12 9.18 -5.30
CA PHE A 63 19.43 8.05 -4.42
C PHE A 63 19.31 6.68 -5.11
N GLY A 64 18.92 6.66 -6.40
CA GLY A 64 18.72 5.43 -7.16
C GLY A 64 17.41 4.70 -6.85
N VAL A 65 16.42 5.39 -6.28
CA VAL A 65 15.10 4.85 -5.92
C VAL A 65 14.04 5.53 -6.81
N ARG A 66 13.14 4.73 -7.35
CA ARG A 66 11.89 5.23 -7.94
C ARG A 66 10.92 5.52 -6.80
N LEU A 67 10.58 6.78 -6.61
CA LEU A 67 9.51 7.19 -5.70
C LEU A 67 8.19 7.20 -6.46
N LEU A 68 7.22 6.43 -5.98
CA LEU A 68 5.82 6.53 -6.37
C LEU A 68 5.15 7.52 -5.42
N CYS A 69 4.71 8.65 -5.96
CA CYS A 69 3.93 9.61 -5.19
C CYS A 69 2.51 9.09 -5.04
N GLY A 70 2.10 8.75 -3.84
CA GLY A 70 0.82 8.15 -3.56
C GLY A 70 0.10 8.75 -2.38
N VAL A 71 -1.01 8.12 -2.03
CA VAL A 71 -1.84 8.45 -0.87
C VAL A 71 -2.47 7.19 -0.29
N GLU A 72 -2.72 7.19 1.01
CA GLU A 72 -3.65 6.26 1.64
C GLU A 72 -4.90 7.03 2.10
N ILE A 73 -6.04 6.73 1.48
CA ILE A 73 -7.33 7.33 1.82
C ILE A 73 -7.81 6.73 3.14
N THR A 74 -7.88 7.55 4.20
CA THR A 74 -8.06 7.06 5.56
C THR A 74 -9.27 7.70 6.23
N HIS A 75 -10.12 6.88 6.87
CA HIS A 75 -11.33 7.29 7.60
C HIS A 75 -12.31 8.17 6.80
N VAL A 76 -12.29 8.05 5.47
CA VAL A 76 -13.23 8.74 4.58
C VAL A 76 -14.54 7.92 4.51
N PRO A 77 -15.72 8.54 4.53
CA PRO A 77 -16.97 7.81 4.30
C PRO A 77 -16.94 7.03 2.98
N PRO A 78 -17.40 5.77 2.94
CA PRO A 78 -17.33 4.92 1.73
C PRO A 78 -17.83 5.60 0.46
N SER A 79 -18.89 6.41 0.55
CA SER A 79 -19.45 7.15 -0.60
C SER A 79 -18.55 8.26 -1.16
N GLN A 80 -17.49 8.64 -0.46
CA GLN A 80 -16.54 9.68 -0.87
C GLN A 80 -15.18 9.13 -1.32
N ILE A 81 -14.91 7.84 -1.15
CA ILE A 81 -13.62 7.21 -1.51
C ILE A 81 -13.28 7.48 -2.99
N ALA A 82 -14.21 7.22 -3.89
CA ALA A 82 -14.01 7.44 -5.33
C ALA A 82 -13.73 8.92 -5.68
N LEU A 83 -14.31 9.86 -4.94
CA LEU A 83 -14.02 11.29 -5.12
C LEU A 83 -12.59 11.63 -4.74
N VAL A 84 -12.15 11.17 -3.55
CA VAL A 84 -10.79 11.47 -3.03
C VAL A 84 -9.73 10.76 -3.90
N ALA A 85 -9.98 9.51 -4.31
CA ALA A 85 -9.10 8.77 -5.19
C ALA A 85 -8.89 9.51 -6.53
N ARG A 86 -9.97 9.97 -7.15
CA ARG A 86 -9.91 10.77 -8.39
C ARG A 86 -9.14 12.08 -8.18
N GLN A 87 -9.39 12.80 -7.09
CA GLN A 87 -8.65 14.04 -6.79
C GLN A 87 -7.15 13.80 -6.63
N ALA A 88 -6.76 12.70 -5.98
CA ALA A 88 -5.36 12.30 -5.87
C ALA A 88 -4.75 11.98 -7.25
N ARG A 89 -5.47 11.21 -8.09
CA ARG A 89 -5.03 10.92 -9.47
C ARG A 89 -4.87 12.19 -10.32
N GLU A 90 -5.85 13.07 -10.28
CA GLU A 90 -5.79 14.36 -11.00
C GLU A 90 -4.65 15.26 -10.50
N ALA A 91 -4.26 15.15 -9.23
CA ALA A 91 -3.11 15.85 -8.68
C ALA A 91 -1.76 15.23 -9.09
N GLY A 92 -1.75 14.02 -9.66
CA GLY A 92 -0.56 13.31 -10.13
C GLY A 92 -0.15 12.08 -9.29
N ALA A 93 -1.04 11.56 -8.44
CA ALA A 93 -0.75 10.33 -7.70
C ALA A 93 -0.54 9.14 -8.66
N GLU A 94 0.58 8.44 -8.49
CA GLU A 94 0.94 7.24 -9.26
C GLU A 94 0.33 5.96 -8.64
N ILE A 95 0.03 6.00 -7.34
CA ILE A 95 -0.59 4.90 -6.61
C ILE A 95 -1.56 5.45 -5.57
N VAL A 96 -2.71 4.79 -5.42
CA VAL A 96 -3.73 5.12 -4.43
C VAL A 96 -4.06 3.88 -3.62
N LEU A 97 -3.92 4.01 -2.31
CA LEU A 97 -4.32 3.02 -1.33
C LEU A 97 -5.60 3.47 -0.62
N VAL A 98 -6.35 2.52 -0.09
CA VAL A 98 -7.45 2.78 0.85
C VAL A 98 -7.18 2.01 2.12
N HIS A 99 -7.24 2.69 3.26
CA HIS A 99 -7.18 2.12 4.60
C HIS A 99 -8.38 1.19 4.81
N GLY A 100 -8.13 -0.11 4.86
CA GLY A 100 -9.17 -1.13 4.94
C GLY A 100 -9.80 -1.25 6.32
N GLU A 101 -10.84 -2.09 6.40
CA GLU A 101 -11.59 -2.37 7.63
C GLU A 101 -10.78 -3.25 8.60
N THR A 102 -9.64 -2.73 9.04
CA THR A 102 -8.80 -3.38 10.04
C THR A 102 -9.56 -3.68 11.34
N THR A 103 -9.07 -4.65 12.12
CA THR A 103 -9.71 -5.03 13.38
C THR A 103 -9.29 -4.18 14.57
N VAL A 104 -8.41 -3.21 14.38
CA VAL A 104 -7.81 -2.40 15.47
C VAL A 104 -8.18 -0.93 15.44
N GLU A 105 -8.88 -0.49 14.38
CA GLU A 105 -9.33 0.89 14.21
C GLU A 105 -10.81 0.98 13.80
N PRO A 106 -11.49 2.09 14.12
CA PRO A 106 -12.92 2.25 13.87
C PRO A 106 -13.21 2.69 12.41
N VAL A 107 -12.78 1.91 11.42
CA VAL A 107 -13.05 2.18 10.00
C VAL A 107 -14.54 1.98 9.71
N ALA A 108 -15.11 2.84 8.88
CA ALA A 108 -16.52 2.78 8.53
C ALA A 108 -16.85 1.48 7.76
N PRO A 109 -17.88 0.73 8.17
CA PRO A 109 -18.31 -0.45 7.40
C PRO A 109 -18.69 -0.10 5.95
N GLY A 110 -18.28 -0.95 5.01
CA GLY A 110 -18.45 -0.75 3.57
C GLY A 110 -17.26 -0.05 2.90
N THR A 111 -16.21 0.31 3.65
CA THR A 111 -14.96 0.86 3.11
C THR A 111 -14.28 -0.13 2.18
N ASN A 112 -14.13 -1.40 2.59
CA ASN A 112 -13.55 -2.43 1.72
C ASN A 112 -14.31 -2.56 0.41
N HIS A 113 -15.65 -2.61 0.47
CA HIS A 113 -16.48 -2.71 -0.73
C HIS A 113 -16.30 -1.50 -1.66
N ALA A 114 -16.32 -0.30 -1.10
CA ALA A 114 -16.13 0.93 -1.87
C ALA A 114 -14.74 1.00 -2.52
N ALA A 115 -13.70 0.57 -1.82
CA ALA A 115 -12.35 0.47 -2.36
C ALA A 115 -12.26 -0.55 -3.50
N CYS A 116 -12.78 -1.77 -3.29
CA CYS A 116 -12.74 -2.87 -4.27
C CYS A 116 -13.53 -2.59 -5.56
N THR A 117 -14.41 -1.59 -5.55
CA THR A 117 -15.20 -1.18 -6.74
C THR A 117 -14.72 0.12 -7.38
N CYS A 118 -13.64 0.72 -6.89
CA CYS A 118 -13.11 2.00 -7.37
C CYS A 118 -11.91 1.80 -8.29
N SER A 119 -12.04 2.08 -9.56
CA SER A 119 -10.98 1.93 -10.57
C SER A 119 -9.77 2.85 -10.38
N ASP A 120 -9.86 3.87 -9.53
CA ASP A 120 -8.76 4.77 -9.21
C ASP A 120 -7.87 4.23 -8.05
N VAL A 121 -8.28 3.11 -7.41
CA VAL A 121 -7.56 2.46 -6.29
C VAL A 121 -6.68 1.32 -6.83
N ASN A 122 -5.47 1.18 -6.30
CA ASN A 122 -4.55 0.09 -6.64
C ASN A 122 -4.46 -0.97 -5.54
N VAL A 123 -4.52 -0.56 -4.28
CA VAL A 123 -4.31 -1.45 -3.14
C VAL A 123 -5.37 -1.18 -2.07
N LEU A 124 -5.98 -2.23 -1.57
CA LEU A 124 -6.75 -2.20 -0.34
C LEU A 124 -5.80 -2.61 0.80
N ALA A 125 -5.38 -1.62 1.60
CA ALA A 125 -4.44 -1.80 2.69
C ALA A 125 -5.10 -2.57 3.85
N HIS A 126 -4.35 -3.51 4.45
CA HIS A 126 -4.74 -4.30 5.65
C HIS A 126 -6.26 -4.48 5.85
N PRO A 127 -6.94 -5.17 4.91
CA PRO A 127 -8.41 -5.17 4.77
C PRO A 127 -9.17 -5.94 5.88
N GLY A 128 -8.52 -6.27 6.96
CA GLY A 128 -9.14 -6.93 8.09
C GLY A 128 -9.72 -8.31 7.74
N LEU A 129 -10.98 -8.52 8.11
CA LEU A 129 -11.70 -9.74 7.80
C LEU A 129 -12.47 -9.60 6.46
N ILE A 130 -11.77 -9.25 5.40
CA ILE A 130 -12.34 -9.08 4.06
C ILE A 130 -13.22 -10.27 3.65
N THR A 131 -14.34 -9.98 2.98
CA THR A 131 -15.26 -11.00 2.47
C THR A 131 -14.76 -11.60 1.15
N HIS A 132 -15.26 -12.81 0.80
CA HIS A 132 -15.01 -13.39 -0.53
C HIS A 132 -15.57 -12.52 -1.66
N GLU A 133 -16.71 -11.86 -1.42
CA GLU A 133 -17.35 -10.98 -2.39
C GLU A 133 -16.44 -9.79 -2.70
N ASP A 134 -15.97 -9.08 -1.68
CA ASP A 134 -15.09 -7.93 -1.86
C ASP A 134 -13.73 -8.33 -2.48
N ALA A 135 -13.15 -9.45 -2.07
CA ALA A 135 -11.90 -9.93 -2.67
C ALA A 135 -12.07 -10.35 -4.15
N ARG A 136 -13.25 -10.89 -4.53
CA ARG A 136 -13.57 -11.17 -5.92
C ARG A 136 -13.72 -9.86 -6.73
N LEU A 137 -14.38 -8.86 -6.17
CA LEU A 137 -14.47 -7.53 -6.79
C LEU A 137 -13.09 -6.88 -6.93
N ALA A 138 -12.21 -7.00 -5.91
CA ALA A 138 -10.83 -6.54 -5.99
C ALA A 138 -10.08 -7.23 -7.15
N HIS A 139 -10.21 -8.56 -7.29
CA HIS A 139 -9.64 -9.30 -8.41
C HIS A 139 -10.16 -8.82 -9.77
N GLU A 140 -11.47 -8.64 -9.91
CA GLU A 140 -12.12 -8.21 -11.16
C GLU A 140 -11.73 -6.78 -11.57
N ASN A 141 -11.40 -5.93 -10.60
CA ASN A 141 -10.97 -4.55 -10.80
C ASN A 141 -9.45 -4.35 -10.68
N GLU A 142 -8.68 -5.45 -10.65
CA GLU A 142 -7.20 -5.45 -10.62
C GLU A 142 -6.62 -4.71 -9.38
N ILE A 143 -7.35 -4.72 -8.26
CA ILE A 143 -6.96 -4.13 -6.99
C ILE A 143 -6.27 -5.20 -6.14
N ALA A 144 -5.07 -4.92 -5.64
CA ALA A 144 -4.35 -5.85 -4.79
C ALA A 144 -4.82 -5.76 -3.33
N LEU A 145 -4.74 -6.89 -2.62
CA LEU A 145 -4.91 -6.94 -1.17
C LEU A 145 -3.56 -6.95 -0.47
N GLU A 146 -3.43 -6.17 0.58
CA GLU A 146 -2.18 -6.06 1.32
C GLU A 146 -2.04 -7.12 2.42
N ILE A 147 -0.84 -7.66 2.50
CA ILE A 147 -0.26 -8.33 3.67
C ILE A 147 0.71 -7.32 4.30
N THR A 148 0.42 -6.87 5.50
CA THR A 148 1.19 -5.82 6.17
C THR A 148 2.07 -6.34 7.30
N SER A 149 3.20 -5.67 7.59
CA SER A 149 3.98 -5.92 8.80
C SER A 149 3.50 -5.13 10.01
N ARG A 150 2.65 -4.10 9.82
CA ARG A 150 2.20 -3.18 10.84
C ARG A 150 1.57 -3.89 12.03
N GLY A 151 2.07 -3.59 13.21
CA GLY A 151 1.58 -4.17 14.46
C GLY A 151 0.09 -3.87 14.69
N GLY A 152 -0.69 -4.92 14.96
CA GLY A 152 -2.15 -4.83 15.09
C GLY A 152 -2.88 -5.11 13.79
N HIS A 153 -2.56 -4.43 12.70
CA HIS A 153 -3.17 -4.66 11.37
C HIS A 153 -2.82 -6.05 10.82
N ASN A 154 -1.61 -6.53 11.08
CA ASN A 154 -1.11 -7.85 10.66
C ASN A 154 -1.85 -9.06 11.27
N ARG A 155 -2.74 -8.84 12.25
CA ARG A 155 -3.50 -9.92 12.91
C ARG A 155 -4.37 -10.73 11.95
N THR A 156 -4.75 -10.13 10.83
CA THR A 156 -5.63 -10.75 9.84
C THR A 156 -4.91 -11.20 8.56
N ASN A 157 -3.58 -11.05 8.48
CA ASN A 157 -2.79 -11.44 7.30
C ASN A 157 -3.09 -12.85 6.80
N GLY A 158 -3.20 -13.84 7.73
CA GLY A 158 -3.53 -15.22 7.36
C GLY A 158 -4.93 -15.39 6.76
N HIS A 159 -5.90 -14.59 7.21
CA HIS A 159 -7.24 -14.55 6.61
C HIS A 159 -7.17 -13.95 5.20
N VAL A 160 -6.50 -12.81 5.05
CA VAL A 160 -6.33 -12.13 3.76
C VAL A 160 -5.64 -13.04 2.74
N ALA A 161 -4.53 -13.67 3.13
CA ALA A 161 -3.80 -14.61 2.27
C ALA A 161 -4.67 -15.78 1.80
N ARG A 162 -5.48 -16.36 2.70
CA ARG A 162 -6.41 -17.44 2.37
C ARG A 162 -7.48 -16.97 1.38
N ILE A 163 -8.16 -15.86 1.66
CA ILE A 163 -9.23 -15.32 0.81
C ILE A 163 -8.67 -14.95 -0.57
N ALA A 164 -7.52 -14.28 -0.63
CA ALA A 164 -6.86 -13.92 -1.90
C ALA A 164 -6.56 -15.17 -2.75
N ARG A 165 -6.08 -16.25 -2.14
CA ARG A 165 -5.84 -17.52 -2.84
C ARG A 165 -7.13 -18.13 -3.39
N GLU A 166 -8.22 -18.12 -2.61
CA GLU A 166 -9.52 -18.66 -2.98
C GLU A 166 -10.19 -17.85 -4.12
N THR A 167 -9.89 -16.56 -4.22
CA THR A 167 -10.45 -15.64 -5.22
C THR A 167 -9.47 -15.31 -6.37
N SER A 168 -8.25 -15.81 -6.32
CA SER A 168 -7.15 -15.45 -7.24
C SER A 168 -6.81 -13.95 -7.23
N CYS A 169 -7.14 -13.25 -6.15
CA CYS A 169 -6.82 -11.83 -6.01
C CYS A 169 -5.32 -11.61 -5.84
N GLN A 170 -4.79 -10.57 -6.48
CA GLN A 170 -3.39 -10.17 -6.35
C GLN A 170 -3.06 -9.81 -4.90
N LEU A 171 -1.90 -10.25 -4.41
CA LEU A 171 -1.35 -9.83 -3.13
C LEU A 171 -0.13 -8.94 -3.32
N VAL A 172 0.02 -7.99 -2.40
CA VAL A 172 1.27 -7.25 -2.13
C VAL A 172 1.68 -7.47 -0.67
N VAL A 173 2.95 -7.27 -0.38
CA VAL A 173 3.48 -7.32 0.99
C VAL A 173 4.21 -6.01 1.24
N ASP A 174 3.77 -5.26 2.24
CA ASP A 174 4.31 -3.94 2.50
C ASP A 174 4.55 -3.70 4.00
N SER A 175 5.30 -2.66 4.32
CA SER A 175 5.68 -2.40 5.70
C SER A 175 4.63 -1.63 6.48
N ASP A 176 3.92 -0.71 5.84
CA ASP A 176 3.11 0.30 6.51
C ASP A 176 3.96 1.03 7.59
N ALA A 177 5.18 1.41 7.15
CA ALA A 177 6.19 1.97 8.04
C ALA A 177 5.90 3.42 8.39
N HIS A 178 5.91 3.72 9.70
CA HIS A 178 5.76 5.07 10.24
C HIS A 178 7.06 5.57 10.90
N ALA A 179 7.92 4.64 11.34
CA ALA A 179 9.17 4.94 12.02
C ALA A 179 10.34 4.18 11.38
N PRO A 180 11.59 4.61 11.62
CA PRO A 180 12.76 3.90 11.10
C PRO A 180 12.84 2.41 11.48
N CYS A 181 12.29 2.03 12.62
CA CYS A 181 12.28 0.63 13.08
C CYS A 181 11.24 -0.25 12.37
N ASP A 182 10.29 0.34 11.65
CA ASP A 182 9.28 -0.39 10.89
C ASP A 182 9.77 -0.80 9.50
N LEU A 183 10.88 -0.21 9.03
CA LEU A 183 11.44 -0.50 7.71
C LEU A 183 11.94 -1.94 7.64
N LEU A 184 11.49 -2.67 6.64
CA LEU A 184 11.84 -4.07 6.43
C LEU A 184 13.07 -4.20 5.54
N ASP A 185 14.00 -5.07 5.89
CA ASP A 185 14.95 -5.61 4.93
C ASP A 185 14.29 -6.76 4.12
N ARG A 186 14.98 -7.25 3.09
CA ARG A 186 14.48 -8.34 2.24
C ARG A 186 14.07 -9.58 3.05
N SER A 187 14.86 -9.95 4.05
CA SER A 187 14.62 -11.14 4.87
C SER A 187 13.37 -10.96 5.74
N SER A 188 13.24 -9.79 6.36
CA SER A 188 12.09 -9.45 7.21
C SER A 188 10.81 -9.40 6.38
N LYS A 189 10.84 -8.80 5.18
CA LYS A 189 9.70 -8.77 4.26
C LYS A 189 9.28 -10.20 3.84
N GLN A 190 10.25 -11.06 3.57
CA GLN A 190 9.99 -12.48 3.29
C GLN A 190 9.33 -13.18 4.49
N CYS A 191 9.82 -12.94 5.71
CA CYS A 191 9.21 -13.50 6.92
C CYS A 191 7.76 -13.05 7.12
N VAL A 192 7.41 -11.82 6.77
CA VAL A 192 6.01 -11.33 6.82
C VAL A 192 5.13 -12.14 5.88
N ALA A 193 5.57 -12.34 4.63
CA ALA A 193 4.85 -13.13 3.63
C ALA A 193 4.65 -14.60 4.09
N GLU A 194 5.73 -15.26 4.50
CA GLU A 194 5.69 -16.66 4.99
C GLU A 194 4.87 -16.78 6.28
N GLY A 195 4.97 -15.80 7.19
CA GLY A 195 4.18 -15.73 8.42
C GLY A 195 2.68 -15.56 8.17
N ALA A 196 2.28 -14.95 7.05
CA ALA A 196 0.90 -14.90 6.59
C ALA A 196 0.38 -16.24 6.02
N GLY A 197 1.24 -17.26 5.91
CA GLY A 197 0.89 -18.58 5.37
C GLY A 197 1.05 -18.68 3.86
N LEU A 198 1.84 -17.80 3.24
CA LEU A 198 2.19 -17.93 1.84
C LEU A 198 3.25 -19.01 1.64
N THR A 199 3.12 -19.79 0.58
CA THR A 199 4.13 -20.75 0.17
C THR A 199 5.39 -20.06 -0.35
N ALA A 200 6.51 -20.76 -0.40
CA ALA A 200 7.76 -20.22 -0.96
C ALA A 200 7.60 -19.73 -2.41
N ALA A 201 6.75 -20.40 -3.21
CA ALA A 201 6.48 -19.98 -4.59
C ALA A 201 5.65 -18.69 -4.65
N GLU A 202 4.60 -18.58 -3.84
CA GLU A 202 3.79 -17.37 -3.72
C GLU A 202 4.64 -16.18 -3.22
N THR A 203 5.43 -16.40 -2.17
CA THR A 203 6.37 -15.41 -1.63
C THR A 203 7.36 -14.94 -2.70
N ALA A 204 7.98 -15.87 -3.45
CA ALA A 204 8.90 -15.51 -4.52
C ALA A 204 8.22 -14.69 -5.63
N GLY A 205 6.98 -15.03 -5.99
CA GLY A 205 6.17 -14.28 -6.96
C GLY A 205 5.93 -12.84 -6.50
N ILE A 206 5.49 -12.65 -5.25
CA ILE A 206 5.24 -11.33 -4.67
C ILE A 206 6.54 -10.53 -4.57
N MET A 207 7.62 -11.13 -4.05
CA MET A 207 8.93 -10.47 -3.93
C MET A 207 9.55 -10.05 -5.27
N SER A 208 9.03 -10.56 -6.38
CA SER A 208 9.46 -10.27 -7.76
C SER A 208 8.39 -9.55 -8.58
N LEU A 209 7.40 -8.94 -7.96
CA LEU A 209 6.33 -8.20 -8.61
C LEU A 209 6.91 -7.15 -9.57
N ASN A 210 6.36 -7.10 -10.79
CA ASN A 210 6.69 -6.07 -11.76
C ASN A 210 5.81 -4.84 -11.52
N ILE A 211 6.36 -3.83 -10.88
CA ILE A 211 5.62 -2.62 -10.51
C ILE A 211 5.10 -1.85 -11.73
N ASP A 212 5.84 -1.83 -12.85
CA ASP A 212 5.37 -1.16 -14.06
C ASP A 212 4.14 -1.84 -14.68
N GLN A 213 4.06 -3.16 -14.58
CA GLN A 213 2.89 -3.91 -15.01
C GLN A 213 1.74 -3.72 -14.03
N PHE A 214 2.02 -3.80 -12.74
CA PHE A 214 1.06 -3.62 -11.65
C PHE A 214 0.34 -2.25 -11.70
N LEU A 215 1.05 -1.17 -12.03
CA LEU A 215 0.47 0.18 -12.11
C LEU A 215 -0.29 0.47 -13.42
N ARG A 216 -0.22 -0.43 -14.42
CA ARG A 216 -0.93 -0.28 -15.71
C ARG A 216 -2.21 -1.09 -15.79
N SER A 217 -2.39 -1.99 -14.84
CA SER A 217 -3.60 -2.82 -14.69
C SER A 217 -4.81 -2.00 -14.23
#